data_a4217b465640eb7aa897e24e94aef5b2
#
_entry.id   a4217b465640eb7aa897e24e94aef5b2
#
_cell.length_a   1.000
_cell.length_b   1.000
_cell.length_c   1.000
_cell.angle_alpha   90.00
_cell.angle_beta   90.00
_cell.angle_gamma   90.00
#
_symmetry.space_group_name_H-M   'P 1'
#
loop_
_entity.id
_entity.type
_entity.pdbx_description
1 polymer ?
#
loop_
_entity_poly.entity_id
_entity_poly.type
_entity_poly.pdbx_seq_one_letter_code
_entity_poly.pdbx_strand_id
1 'polypeptide(L)'
;MSEPKGRGAAWTEERGTSDKGPPPQAARQARRRLESGPAASGKGSAPEASELLALPGAVEASWPDEGVAAHYGDPMREQRAAEQSAAIVDRSNRGVLRITGQDRLSWLHSLTTQHLEGLAAGQAAQALILSPTGHVEHHLTLADDGTAVWVHVEPGTAAALAEFLESMRFMLRVEVADVSQDYSVLTVLGPAGDDLAAGLDAVAARVSPGPFGSIDLIVARDLLPEVAGDLLRRGAAAAGMWAFEALRIAARVPRLGLDTDHRTIPHEVGWIETAVHLNKGCYRGQETVARVHNLGHPPRRLVFLHLDGSADRLPAHGDPVELAGDDPGDEHRAAVGFTGSAARHYELGPIGLALVKRTVPVDATLLAGGVAAAQEVVVPPDAGGGVQVTLRRRQFL
;
A
#
# COMPACT_ATOMS: atom_id res chain seq x y z
N MET A 1 -57.81 31.96 -33.49
CA MET A 1 -58.12 33.24 -32.79
C MET A 1 -57.51 33.12 -31.41
N SER A 2 -56.53 33.99 -31.13
CA SER A 2 -56.08 34.50 -29.83
C SER A 2 -55.26 33.57 -28.93
N GLU A 3 -53.97 33.70 -29.06
CA GLU A 3 -53.00 33.47 -27.93
C GLU A 3 -53.27 34.44 -26.76
N PRO A 4 -52.82 34.09 -25.56
CA PRO A 4 -52.13 35.12 -24.84
C PRO A 4 -50.75 34.68 -24.30
N LYS A 5 -49.85 35.63 -24.38
CA LYS A 5 -48.46 35.71 -23.85
C LYS A 5 -48.40 35.44 -22.35
N GLY A 6 -47.55 34.54 -21.93
CA GLY A 6 -47.13 34.34 -20.54
C GLY A 6 -45.68 34.78 -20.34
N ARG A 7 -45.45 35.59 -19.33
CA ARG A 7 -44.19 36.31 -18.97
C ARG A 7 -43.12 35.37 -18.41
N GLY A 8 -41.89 35.56 -18.85
CA GLY A 8 -40.71 34.96 -18.27
C GLY A 8 -40.43 35.49 -16.87
N ALA A 9 -40.19 34.57 -15.94
CA ALA A 9 -39.59 34.84 -14.65
C ALA A 9 -38.06 34.59 -14.74
N ALA A 10 -37.31 35.68 -14.61
CA ALA A 10 -35.85 35.61 -14.51
C ALA A 10 -35.47 35.10 -13.10
N TRP A 11 -34.75 33.97 -13.03
CA TRP A 11 -34.11 33.52 -11.83
C TRP A 11 -32.76 34.24 -11.73
N THR A 12 -32.64 35.14 -10.77
CA THR A 12 -31.37 35.72 -10.37
C THR A 12 -30.63 34.70 -9.49
N GLU A 13 -29.52 34.19 -10.00
CA GLU A 13 -28.53 33.45 -9.20
C GLU A 13 -27.86 34.40 -8.19
N GLU A 14 -28.24 34.32 -6.93
CA GLU A 14 -27.46 34.82 -5.84
C GLU A 14 -26.28 33.87 -5.59
N ARG A 15 -25.10 34.23 -6.08
CA ARG A 15 -23.82 33.62 -5.67
C ARG A 15 -23.52 34.06 -4.24
N GLY A 16 -23.88 33.19 -3.29
CA GLY A 16 -23.42 33.30 -1.91
C GLY A 16 -21.91 33.06 -1.85
N THR A 17 -21.14 34.13 -1.75
CA THR A 17 -19.74 34.08 -1.33
C THR A 17 -19.71 33.68 0.14
N SER A 18 -19.44 32.39 0.44
CA SER A 18 -19.12 31.96 1.79
C SER A 18 -17.76 32.55 2.15
N ASP A 19 -17.79 33.58 2.97
CA ASP A 19 -16.61 34.16 3.62
C ASP A 19 -16.03 33.10 4.59
N LYS A 20 -15.13 32.24 4.08
CA LYS A 20 -14.33 31.34 4.92
C LYS A 20 -13.28 32.21 5.58
N GLY A 21 -13.46 32.49 6.86
CA GLY A 21 -12.48 33.20 7.67
C GLY A 21 -11.05 32.67 7.47
N PRO A 22 -10.01 33.44 7.80
CA PRO A 22 -8.64 33.04 7.55
C PRO A 22 -8.32 31.72 8.28
N PRO A 23 -7.60 30.79 7.61
CA PRO A 23 -7.26 29.49 8.17
C PRO A 23 -6.49 29.62 9.50
N PRO A 24 -6.61 28.66 10.42
CA PRO A 24 -5.90 28.64 11.70
C PRO A 24 -4.39 28.86 11.50
N GLN A 25 -3.74 29.48 12.48
CA GLN A 25 -2.32 29.86 12.40
C GLN A 25 -1.41 28.66 12.14
N ALA A 26 -1.78 27.46 12.65
CA ALA A 26 -1.10 26.19 12.41
C ALA A 26 -1.16 25.78 10.91
N ALA A 27 -2.30 25.91 10.25
CA ALA A 27 -2.45 25.62 8.83
C ALA A 27 -1.62 26.55 7.94
N ARG A 28 -1.45 27.83 8.33
CA ARG A 28 -0.57 28.77 7.63
C ARG A 28 0.91 28.44 7.81
N GLN A 29 1.31 27.94 8.98
CA GLN A 29 2.68 27.50 9.24
C GLN A 29 2.99 26.20 8.48
N ALA A 30 2.05 25.24 8.43
CA ALA A 30 2.16 24.02 7.64
C ALA A 30 2.35 24.34 6.15
N ARG A 31 1.53 25.24 5.60
CA ARG A 31 1.64 25.65 4.20
C ARG A 31 2.98 26.32 3.87
N ARG A 32 3.50 27.17 4.76
CA ARG A 32 4.84 27.76 4.62
C ARG A 32 5.97 26.73 4.68
N ARG A 33 5.85 25.70 5.56
CA ARG A 33 6.80 24.57 5.61
C ARG A 33 6.75 23.70 4.35
N LEU A 34 5.56 23.47 3.78
CA LEU A 34 5.40 22.77 2.50
C LEU A 34 6.06 23.53 1.35
N GLU A 35 6.01 24.87 1.36
CA GLU A 35 6.61 25.75 0.34
C GLU A 35 8.14 25.86 0.48
N SER A 36 8.68 25.81 1.72
CA SER A 36 10.12 25.97 1.98
C SER A 36 10.93 24.67 1.95
N GLY A 37 10.29 23.50 2.04
CA GLY A 37 10.92 22.17 2.11
C GLY A 37 11.79 21.97 3.37
N PRO A 38 11.87 20.77 3.94
CA PRO A 38 12.80 20.50 5.03
C PRO A 38 14.24 20.54 4.52
N ALA A 39 15.15 21.08 5.32
CA ALA A 39 16.57 20.91 5.09
C ALA A 39 16.93 19.42 5.19
N ALA A 40 17.67 18.88 4.22
CA ALA A 40 18.09 17.49 4.18
C ALA A 40 18.74 17.08 5.52
N SER A 41 18.02 16.33 6.35
CA SER A 41 18.57 15.77 7.60
C SER A 41 19.34 14.49 7.24
N GLY A 42 20.65 14.53 7.41
CA GLY A 42 21.52 13.40 7.07
C GLY A 42 21.41 12.24 8.03
N LYS A 43 21.52 11.02 7.49
CA LYS A 43 21.61 9.68 8.08
C LYS A 43 20.32 9.17 8.74
N GLY A 44 19.63 8.29 8.01
CA GLY A 44 18.39 7.65 8.43
C GLY A 44 18.50 6.87 9.74
N SER A 45 18.06 7.49 10.83
CA SER A 45 17.61 6.80 12.01
C SER A 45 16.17 6.33 11.78
N ALA A 46 15.78 5.21 12.42
CA ALA A 46 14.37 4.81 12.44
C ALA A 46 13.50 5.99 12.95
N PRO A 47 12.30 6.20 12.37
CA PRO A 47 11.42 7.26 12.86
C PRO A 47 11.11 7.04 14.35
N GLU A 48 10.95 8.14 15.08
CA GLU A 48 10.53 8.10 16.48
C GLU A 48 9.15 7.46 16.61
N ALA A 49 8.88 6.88 17.78
CA ALA A 49 7.56 6.33 18.11
C ALA A 49 6.46 7.38 17.91
N SER A 50 5.31 6.94 17.39
CA SER A 50 4.22 7.84 17.07
C SER A 50 3.56 8.44 18.32
N GLU A 51 3.18 9.71 18.24
CA GLU A 51 2.38 10.37 19.27
C GLU A 51 0.98 9.74 19.43
N LEU A 52 0.47 9.03 18.42
CA LEU A 52 -0.83 8.35 18.52
C LEU A 52 -0.80 7.11 19.43
N LEU A 53 0.38 6.66 19.88
CA LEU A 53 0.51 5.69 20.97
C LEU A 53 0.01 6.24 22.33
N ALA A 54 -0.17 7.56 22.45
CA ALA A 54 -0.80 8.18 23.62
C ALA A 54 -2.34 8.06 23.64
N LEU A 55 -2.97 7.62 22.55
CA LEU A 55 -4.42 7.42 22.51
C LEU A 55 -4.85 6.28 23.45
N PRO A 56 -6.05 6.37 24.07
CA PRO A 56 -6.53 5.36 25.01
C PRO A 56 -6.58 3.96 24.38
N GLY A 57 -6.06 2.98 25.10
CA GLY A 57 -6.07 1.57 24.70
C GLY A 57 -4.99 1.19 23.68
N ALA A 58 -4.12 2.12 23.30
CA ALA A 58 -3.02 1.82 22.38
C ALA A 58 -2.06 0.80 23.00
N VAL A 59 -1.71 -0.21 22.21
CA VAL A 59 -0.66 -1.18 22.47
C VAL A 59 0.30 -1.12 21.29
N GLU A 60 1.58 -0.90 21.57
CA GLU A 60 2.59 -0.79 20.51
C GLU A 60 2.76 -2.12 19.75
N ALA A 61 2.94 -2.02 18.45
CA ALA A 61 3.19 -3.17 17.58
C ALA A 61 4.63 -3.66 17.73
N SER A 62 4.81 -4.96 17.52
CA SER A 62 6.13 -5.57 17.37
C SER A 62 6.58 -5.54 15.90
N TRP A 63 7.80 -5.99 15.65
CA TRP A 63 8.30 -6.15 14.27
C TRP A 63 7.25 -6.76 13.34
N PRO A 64 7.09 -6.23 12.15
CA PRO A 64 7.87 -5.19 11.46
C PRO A 64 7.33 -3.75 11.66
N ASP A 65 6.36 -3.58 12.52
CA ASP A 65 5.59 -2.33 12.64
C ASP A 65 5.83 -1.63 13.98
N GLU A 66 7.05 -1.73 14.53
CA GLU A 66 7.40 -1.00 15.76
C GLU A 66 7.17 0.52 15.60
N GLY A 67 6.90 1.19 16.70
CA GLY A 67 6.70 2.64 16.78
C GLY A 67 5.28 3.11 16.48
N VAL A 68 4.35 2.19 16.11
CA VAL A 68 2.93 2.49 15.92
C VAL A 68 2.06 1.49 16.68
N ALA A 69 0.74 1.75 16.78
CA ALA A 69 -0.14 0.88 17.53
C ALA A 69 -0.47 -0.44 16.80
N ALA A 70 -0.36 -1.56 17.52
CA ALA A 70 -0.90 -2.85 17.11
C ALA A 70 -2.43 -2.83 17.11
N HIS A 71 -3.01 -2.25 18.17
CA HIS A 71 -4.46 -2.07 18.34
C HIS A 71 -4.74 -0.99 19.41
N TYR A 72 -6.02 -0.57 19.51
CA TYR A 72 -6.54 0.36 20.50
C TYR A 72 -7.55 -0.31 21.43
N GLY A 73 -7.38 -1.61 21.72
CA GLY A 73 -8.13 -2.36 22.70
C GLY A 73 -8.92 -3.54 22.11
N ASP A 74 -9.62 -3.38 20.99
CA ASP A 74 -10.42 -4.43 20.36
C ASP A 74 -10.16 -4.53 18.85
N PRO A 75 -9.17 -5.33 18.42
CA PRO A 75 -8.81 -5.47 17.00
C PRO A 75 -9.97 -5.94 16.10
N MET A 76 -10.91 -6.73 16.64
CA MET A 76 -12.05 -7.22 15.85
C MET A 76 -13.10 -6.11 15.62
N ARG A 77 -13.30 -5.25 16.61
CA ARG A 77 -14.17 -4.07 16.47
C ARG A 77 -13.54 -3.03 15.53
N GLU A 78 -12.23 -2.87 15.61
CA GLU A 78 -11.46 -1.96 14.74
C GLU A 78 -11.59 -2.37 13.27
N GLN A 79 -11.47 -3.67 12.95
CA GLN A 79 -11.69 -4.20 11.60
C GLN A 79 -13.10 -3.93 11.09
N ARG A 80 -14.13 -4.21 11.92
CA ARG A 80 -15.53 -3.96 11.54
C ARG A 80 -15.78 -2.49 11.28
N ALA A 81 -15.23 -1.59 12.09
CA ALA A 81 -15.37 -0.15 11.89
C ALA A 81 -14.74 0.28 10.56
N ALA A 82 -13.57 -0.26 10.23
CA ALA A 82 -12.88 0.01 8.97
C ALA A 82 -13.66 -0.47 7.75
N GLU A 83 -14.36 -1.61 7.81
CA GLU A 83 -15.14 -2.12 6.68
C GLU A 83 -16.54 -1.51 6.56
N GLN A 84 -17.17 -1.18 7.68
CA GLN A 84 -18.58 -0.75 7.70
C GLN A 84 -18.76 0.77 7.64
N SER A 85 -17.74 1.53 8.05
CA SER A 85 -17.78 3.00 8.13
C SER A 85 -16.44 3.60 7.71
N ALA A 86 -15.60 3.96 8.68
CA ALA A 86 -14.22 4.37 8.45
C ALA A 86 -13.37 4.17 9.70
N ALA A 87 -12.10 3.89 9.47
CA ALA A 87 -11.07 3.89 10.52
C ALA A 87 -9.80 4.59 10.04
N ILE A 88 -9.05 5.14 10.98
CA ILE A 88 -7.68 5.63 10.75
C ILE A 88 -6.69 4.64 11.31
N VAL A 89 -5.63 4.39 10.54
CA VAL A 89 -4.49 3.57 10.95
C VAL A 89 -3.23 4.39 10.85
N ASP A 90 -2.55 4.49 11.97
CA ASP A 90 -1.25 5.13 12.03
C ASP A 90 -0.18 4.23 11.41
N ARG A 91 0.48 4.75 10.39
CA ARG A 91 1.61 4.10 9.71
C ARG A 91 2.81 5.02 9.64
N SER A 92 3.04 5.79 10.71
CA SER A 92 4.16 6.74 10.82
C SER A 92 5.53 6.09 10.80
N ASN A 93 5.59 4.76 10.98
CA ASN A 93 6.80 3.96 10.84
C ASN A 93 7.24 3.77 9.37
N ARG A 94 6.38 4.11 8.39
CA ARG A 94 6.75 4.02 6.97
C ARG A 94 7.77 5.07 6.59
N GLY A 95 8.65 4.70 5.67
CA GLY A 95 9.56 5.66 5.06
C GLY A 95 8.85 6.60 4.09
N VAL A 96 9.19 7.89 4.11
CA VAL A 96 8.63 8.89 3.20
C VAL A 96 9.75 9.61 2.46
N LEU A 97 9.68 9.61 1.12
CA LEU A 97 10.60 10.39 0.28
C LEU A 97 9.82 11.49 -0.44
N ARG A 98 10.47 12.64 -0.61
CA ARG A 98 9.99 13.74 -1.43
C ARG A 98 10.95 13.96 -2.59
N ILE A 99 10.44 13.92 -3.81
CA ILE A 99 11.22 14.02 -5.04
C ILE A 99 10.75 15.25 -5.80
N THR A 100 11.63 16.25 -5.96
CA THR A 100 11.33 17.53 -6.62
C THR A 100 12.12 17.67 -7.92
N GLY A 101 11.79 18.71 -8.67
CA GLY A 101 12.49 19.07 -9.91
C GLY A 101 11.67 18.79 -11.17
N GLN A 102 12.07 19.48 -12.24
CA GLN A 102 11.33 19.45 -13.50
C GLN A 102 11.35 18.10 -14.19
N ASP A 103 12.42 17.34 -14.00
CA ASP A 103 12.63 16.05 -14.66
C ASP A 103 12.12 14.87 -13.82
N ARG A 104 11.48 15.10 -12.64
CA ARG A 104 11.08 14.07 -11.66
C ARG A 104 10.23 12.95 -12.25
N LEU A 105 9.19 13.29 -13.02
CA LEU A 105 8.27 12.29 -13.55
C LEU A 105 8.89 11.47 -14.67
N SER A 106 9.59 12.09 -15.64
CA SER A 106 10.27 11.40 -16.74
C SER A 106 11.42 10.53 -16.21
N TRP A 107 12.13 11.02 -15.21
CA TRP A 107 13.19 10.27 -14.55
C TRP A 107 12.67 9.05 -13.78
N LEU A 108 11.67 9.22 -12.92
CA LEU A 108 11.03 8.09 -12.22
C LEU A 108 10.39 7.10 -13.20
N HIS A 109 9.81 7.61 -14.30
CA HIS A 109 9.31 6.76 -15.38
C HIS A 109 10.44 5.86 -15.94
N SER A 110 11.64 6.38 -16.16
CA SER A 110 12.74 5.59 -16.70
C SER A 110 13.31 4.54 -15.74
N LEU A 111 13.20 4.78 -14.43
CA LEU A 111 13.75 3.90 -13.38
C LEU A 111 12.78 2.83 -12.91
N THR A 112 11.48 3.08 -12.98
CA THR A 112 10.45 2.23 -12.38
C THR A 112 9.67 1.46 -13.44
N THR A 113 8.92 0.47 -12.99
CA THR A 113 8.07 -0.37 -13.84
C THR A 113 6.77 0.30 -14.30
N GLN A 114 6.38 1.44 -13.70
CA GLN A 114 5.10 2.11 -13.97
C GLN A 114 5.25 3.27 -14.96
N HIS A 115 4.18 3.58 -15.70
CA HIS A 115 4.12 4.74 -16.58
C HIS A 115 3.82 6.00 -15.78
N LEU A 116 4.84 6.83 -15.51
CA LEU A 116 4.73 7.99 -14.64
C LEU A 116 4.83 9.34 -15.39
N GLU A 117 5.28 9.37 -16.65
CA GLU A 117 5.41 10.63 -17.41
C GLU A 117 4.11 11.43 -17.50
N GLY A 118 2.98 10.73 -17.59
CA GLY A 118 1.65 11.31 -17.69
C GLY A 118 0.91 11.43 -16.36
N LEU A 119 1.57 11.20 -15.21
CA LEU A 119 0.92 11.28 -13.91
C LEU A 119 0.53 12.73 -13.62
N ALA A 120 -0.78 12.99 -13.54
CA ALA A 120 -1.29 14.33 -13.26
C ALA A 120 -1.22 14.65 -11.77
N ALA A 121 -1.19 15.95 -11.45
CA ALA A 121 -1.24 16.41 -10.07
C ALA A 121 -2.50 15.87 -9.34
N GLY A 122 -2.29 15.32 -8.15
CA GLY A 122 -3.33 14.65 -7.36
C GLY A 122 -3.56 13.18 -7.73
N GLN A 123 -2.90 12.65 -8.77
CA GLN A 123 -2.97 11.23 -9.09
C GLN A 123 -1.94 10.41 -8.32
N ALA A 124 -2.34 9.19 -7.98
CA ALA A 124 -1.51 8.21 -7.30
C ALA A 124 -1.19 7.02 -8.20
N ALA A 125 -0.09 6.33 -7.90
CA ALA A 125 0.33 5.11 -8.58
C ALA A 125 1.14 4.21 -7.64
N GLN A 126 1.23 2.93 -8.01
CA GLN A 126 2.23 2.01 -7.49
C GLN A 126 3.29 1.75 -8.55
N ALA A 127 4.53 1.60 -8.13
CA ALA A 127 5.65 1.32 -9.01
C ALA A 127 6.67 0.42 -8.32
N LEU A 128 7.43 -0.33 -9.12
CA LEU A 128 8.53 -1.16 -8.61
C LEU A 128 9.86 -0.66 -9.17
N ILE A 129 10.90 -0.83 -8.36
CA ILE A 129 12.28 -0.82 -8.84
C ILE A 129 12.77 -2.26 -8.78
N LEU A 130 13.25 -2.75 -9.92
CA LEU A 130 13.70 -4.12 -10.08
C LEU A 130 15.23 -4.20 -10.16
N SER A 131 15.79 -5.34 -9.79
CA SER A 131 17.17 -5.69 -10.11
C SER A 131 17.36 -5.88 -11.64
N PRO A 132 18.59 -5.93 -12.15
CA PRO A 132 18.85 -6.27 -13.58
C PRO A 132 18.25 -7.62 -13.98
N THR A 133 18.08 -8.54 -13.04
CA THR A 133 17.49 -9.88 -13.24
C THR A 133 15.98 -9.92 -13.02
N GLY A 134 15.34 -8.77 -12.74
CA GLY A 134 13.88 -8.64 -12.60
C GLY A 134 13.31 -8.98 -11.24
N HIS A 135 14.14 -9.12 -10.20
CA HIS A 135 13.67 -9.28 -8.83
C HIS A 135 13.27 -7.92 -8.25
N VAL A 136 12.24 -7.89 -7.42
CA VAL A 136 11.76 -6.66 -6.77
C VAL A 136 12.72 -6.22 -5.68
N GLU A 137 13.26 -5.01 -5.83
CA GLU A 137 14.12 -4.36 -4.83
C GLU A 137 13.33 -3.35 -3.99
N HIS A 138 12.43 -2.57 -4.63
CA HIS A 138 11.59 -1.60 -3.93
C HIS A 138 10.16 -1.61 -4.48
N HIS A 139 9.19 -1.41 -3.60
CA HIS A 139 7.79 -1.18 -3.94
C HIS A 139 7.39 0.21 -3.45
N LEU A 140 7.04 1.08 -4.37
CA LEU A 140 6.70 2.47 -4.14
C LEU A 140 5.19 2.66 -4.23
N THR A 141 4.62 3.33 -3.26
CA THR A 141 3.28 3.91 -3.33
C THR A 141 3.46 5.41 -3.39
N LEU A 142 2.96 6.08 -4.42
CA LEU A 142 3.34 7.47 -4.71
C LEU A 142 2.17 8.31 -5.23
N ALA A 143 2.27 9.63 -5.04
CA ALA A 143 1.40 10.64 -5.66
C ALA A 143 2.21 11.87 -6.06
N ASP A 144 1.82 12.52 -7.17
CA ASP A 144 2.36 13.82 -7.57
C ASP A 144 1.43 14.94 -7.09
N ASP A 145 1.97 15.98 -6.45
CA ASP A 145 1.21 17.18 -6.02
C ASP A 145 1.29 18.34 -7.03
N GLY A 146 1.94 18.11 -8.18
CA GLY A 146 2.24 19.12 -9.21
C GLY A 146 3.61 19.77 -9.04
N THR A 147 4.22 19.71 -7.86
CA THR A 147 5.55 20.27 -7.53
C THR A 147 6.54 19.21 -7.11
N ALA A 148 6.08 18.17 -6.45
CA ALA A 148 6.86 17.05 -5.94
C ALA A 148 6.12 15.73 -6.13
N VAL A 149 6.87 14.65 -6.31
CA VAL A 149 6.37 13.29 -6.11
C VAL A 149 6.65 12.89 -4.66
N TRP A 150 5.59 12.54 -3.96
CA TRP A 150 5.63 11.97 -2.62
C TRP A 150 5.56 10.46 -2.72
N VAL A 151 6.50 9.80 -2.07
CA VAL A 151 6.61 8.33 -2.11
C VAL A 151 6.62 7.84 -0.68
N HIS A 152 5.84 6.81 -0.37
CA HIS A 152 6.05 6.07 0.86
C HIS A 152 6.36 4.59 0.58
N VAL A 153 7.17 4.02 1.46
CA VAL A 153 7.72 2.66 1.33
C VAL A 153 7.65 1.92 2.67
N GLU A 154 7.94 0.62 2.66
CA GLU A 154 7.93 -0.20 3.88
C GLU A 154 8.90 0.35 4.94
N PRO A 155 8.64 0.13 6.23
CA PRO A 155 9.52 0.55 7.31
C PRO A 155 10.97 0.12 7.07
N GLY A 156 11.91 1.03 7.33
CA GLY A 156 13.34 0.76 7.23
C GLY A 156 13.91 0.73 5.80
N THR A 157 13.10 0.91 4.74
CA THR A 157 13.57 0.80 3.33
C THR A 157 13.85 2.14 2.66
N ALA A 158 13.48 3.28 3.27
CA ALA A 158 13.61 4.61 2.67
C ALA A 158 15.06 4.98 2.36
N ALA A 159 15.99 4.76 3.28
CA ALA A 159 17.39 5.12 3.10
C ALA A 159 18.03 4.38 1.91
N ALA A 160 17.76 3.08 1.74
CA ALA A 160 18.28 2.31 0.61
C ALA A 160 17.67 2.79 -0.73
N LEU A 161 16.37 3.13 -0.73
CA LEU A 161 15.73 3.72 -1.90
C LEU A 161 16.32 5.09 -2.24
N ALA A 162 16.52 5.95 -1.26
CA ALA A 162 17.11 7.29 -1.47
C ALA A 162 18.53 7.18 -2.05
N GLU A 163 19.37 6.29 -1.51
CA GLU A 163 20.73 6.01 -2.00
C GLU A 163 20.70 5.52 -3.45
N PHE A 164 19.82 4.57 -3.78
CA PHE A 164 19.65 4.10 -5.15
C PHE A 164 19.25 5.23 -6.09
N LEU A 165 18.24 6.02 -5.74
CA LEU A 165 17.74 7.14 -6.54
C LEU A 165 18.84 8.21 -6.74
N GLU A 166 19.56 8.61 -5.70
CA GLU A 166 20.68 9.54 -5.82
C GLU A 166 21.78 9.03 -6.74
N SER A 167 22.11 7.73 -6.70
CA SER A 167 23.10 7.12 -7.59
C SER A 167 22.68 7.17 -9.08
N MET A 168 21.38 7.26 -9.36
CA MET A 168 20.82 7.29 -10.70
C MET A 168 20.47 8.70 -11.20
N ARG A 169 20.72 9.74 -10.42
CA ARG A 169 20.34 11.12 -10.74
C ARG A 169 21.12 11.71 -11.91
N PHE A 170 22.40 11.42 -11.98
CA PHE A 170 23.34 11.99 -12.96
C PHE A 170 23.17 13.52 -13.13
N MET A 171 22.98 14.07 -14.33
CA MET A 171 22.85 15.50 -14.58
C MET A 171 21.39 16.00 -14.64
N LEU A 172 20.43 15.24 -14.15
CA LEU A 172 19.02 15.60 -14.20
C LEU A 172 18.65 16.62 -13.10
N ARG A 173 17.65 17.45 -13.40
CA ARG A 173 17.12 18.48 -12.48
C ARG A 173 16.11 17.87 -11.55
N VAL A 174 16.58 17.03 -10.64
CA VAL A 174 15.82 16.36 -9.60
C VAL A 174 16.55 16.47 -8.27
N GLU A 175 15.79 16.46 -7.20
CA GLU A 175 16.28 16.38 -5.83
C GLU A 175 15.50 15.28 -5.12
N VAL A 176 16.21 14.41 -4.40
CA VAL A 176 15.62 13.32 -3.60
C VAL A 176 15.89 13.64 -2.13
N ALA A 177 14.84 13.66 -1.33
CA ALA A 177 14.96 13.84 0.12
C ALA A 177 14.24 12.71 0.85
N ASP A 178 14.95 12.03 1.75
CA ASP A 178 14.33 11.20 2.78
C ASP A 178 13.78 12.15 3.86
N VAL A 179 12.47 12.21 3.94
CA VAL A 179 11.73 13.10 4.86
C VAL A 179 10.95 12.29 5.91
N SER A 180 11.37 11.05 6.16
CA SER A 180 10.71 10.13 7.10
C SER A 180 10.67 10.66 8.54
N GLN A 181 11.59 11.57 8.91
CA GLN A 181 11.61 12.21 10.22
C GLN A 181 10.62 13.38 10.34
N ASP A 182 10.25 13.99 9.21
CA ASP A 182 9.41 15.19 9.17
C ASP A 182 7.96 14.87 8.81
N TYR A 183 7.71 13.71 8.16
CA TYR A 183 6.39 13.32 7.67
C TYR A 183 5.99 11.92 8.11
N SER A 184 4.71 11.74 8.29
CA SER A 184 4.05 10.50 8.68
C SER A 184 3.05 10.05 7.64
N VAL A 185 2.74 8.77 7.58
CA VAL A 185 1.64 8.22 6.81
C VAL A 185 0.49 7.89 7.75
N LEU A 186 -0.67 8.50 7.52
CA LEU A 186 -1.93 8.17 8.19
C LEU A 186 -2.87 7.56 7.16
N THR A 187 -3.28 6.32 7.36
CA THR A 187 -4.16 5.62 6.42
C THR A 187 -5.61 5.71 6.86
N VAL A 188 -6.50 6.08 5.97
CA VAL A 188 -7.95 6.04 6.16
C VAL A 188 -8.51 4.84 5.42
N LEU A 189 -9.28 4.02 6.09
CA LEU A 189 -9.94 2.84 5.55
C LEU A 189 -11.47 3.01 5.62
N GLY A 190 -12.17 2.34 4.71
CA GLY A 190 -13.61 2.18 4.75
C GLY A 190 -14.40 3.09 3.82
N PRO A 191 -15.69 2.78 3.62
CA PRO A 191 -16.54 3.42 2.61
C PRO A 191 -16.80 4.91 2.86
N ALA A 192 -16.72 5.40 4.10
CA ALA A 192 -16.83 6.82 4.42
C ALA A 192 -15.48 7.56 4.38
N GLY A 193 -14.39 6.87 4.01
CA GLY A 193 -13.03 7.42 4.08
C GLY A 193 -12.83 8.67 3.21
N ASP A 194 -13.35 8.69 2.00
CA ASP A 194 -13.23 9.83 1.08
C ASP A 194 -13.88 11.09 1.63
N ASP A 195 -15.10 10.99 2.16
CA ASP A 195 -15.84 12.10 2.74
C ASP A 195 -15.13 12.64 4.00
N LEU A 196 -14.63 11.74 4.85
CA LEU A 196 -13.95 12.10 6.09
C LEU A 196 -12.60 12.76 5.82
N ALA A 197 -11.86 12.31 4.82
CA ALA A 197 -10.56 12.86 4.43
C ALA A 197 -10.68 14.12 3.55
N ALA A 198 -11.89 14.51 3.14
CA ALA A 198 -12.10 15.70 2.34
C ALA A 198 -11.83 16.98 3.16
N GLY A 199 -11.20 17.98 2.53
CA GLY A 199 -10.99 19.31 3.11
C GLY A 199 -10.00 19.35 4.28
N LEU A 200 -9.10 18.37 4.39
CA LEU A 200 -7.99 18.41 5.35
C LEU A 200 -6.86 19.28 4.79
N ASP A 201 -6.70 20.47 5.33
CA ASP A 201 -5.72 21.47 4.84
C ASP A 201 -4.26 21.14 5.24
N ALA A 202 -4.05 20.25 6.21
CA ALA A 202 -2.73 19.90 6.75
C ALA A 202 -2.07 18.69 6.06
N VAL A 203 -2.66 18.18 4.98
CA VAL A 203 -2.15 17.03 4.24
C VAL A 203 -1.21 17.50 3.14
N ALA A 204 0.04 17.02 3.16
CA ALA A 204 1.05 17.32 2.15
C ALA A 204 0.76 16.63 0.82
N ALA A 205 0.35 15.36 0.88
CA ALA A 205 -0.05 14.58 -0.28
C ALA A 205 -1.09 13.53 0.09
N ARG A 206 -1.94 13.17 -0.87
CA ARG A 206 -2.96 12.14 -0.74
C ARG A 206 -2.73 11.05 -1.79
N VAL A 207 -2.56 9.83 -1.37
CA VAL A 207 -2.51 8.65 -2.24
C VAL A 207 -3.88 7.98 -2.20
N SER A 208 -4.68 8.17 -3.25
CA SER A 208 -6.03 7.62 -3.35
C SER A 208 -6.36 7.28 -4.83
N PRO A 209 -6.89 6.08 -5.14
CA PRO A 209 -6.96 4.97 -4.20
C PRO A 209 -5.59 4.40 -3.89
N GLY A 210 -5.35 4.10 -2.63
CA GLY A 210 -4.23 3.31 -2.17
C GLY A 210 -4.48 1.80 -2.36
N PRO A 211 -3.56 0.94 -1.91
CA PRO A 211 -3.76 -0.50 -1.90
C PRO A 211 -5.09 -0.87 -1.21
N PHE A 212 -5.85 -1.83 -1.78
CA PHE A 212 -7.18 -2.28 -1.33
C PHE A 212 -8.18 -1.17 -0.98
N GLY A 213 -8.14 -0.04 -1.71
CA GLY A 213 -9.08 1.06 -1.55
C GLY A 213 -8.78 1.99 -0.37
N SER A 214 -7.60 1.88 0.23
CA SER A 214 -7.16 2.78 1.29
C SER A 214 -6.91 4.20 0.76
N ILE A 215 -6.87 5.16 1.68
CA ILE A 215 -6.43 6.53 1.41
C ILE A 215 -5.24 6.79 2.33
N ASP A 216 -4.06 6.93 1.76
CA ASP A 216 -2.87 7.25 2.54
C ASP A 216 -2.65 8.77 2.51
N LEU A 217 -2.64 9.38 3.68
CA LEU A 217 -2.40 10.81 3.88
C LEU A 217 -0.96 11.00 4.34
N ILE A 218 -0.18 11.74 3.59
CA ILE A 218 1.16 12.15 4.02
C ILE A 218 1.02 13.48 4.77
N VAL A 219 1.33 13.46 6.05
CA VAL A 219 1.07 14.55 6.99
C VAL A 219 2.38 14.94 7.67
N ALA A 220 2.62 16.24 7.88
CA ALA A 220 3.74 16.67 8.70
C ALA A 220 3.62 16.04 10.11
N ARG A 221 4.72 15.50 10.62
CA ARG A 221 4.70 14.70 11.85
C ARG A 221 4.14 15.47 13.06
N ASP A 222 4.48 16.74 13.18
CA ASP A 222 3.97 17.62 14.23
C ASP A 222 2.47 17.95 14.12
N LEU A 223 1.85 17.69 12.97
CA LEU A 223 0.41 17.87 12.74
C LEU A 223 -0.37 16.55 12.77
N LEU A 224 0.31 15.41 12.89
CA LEU A 224 -0.34 14.10 12.91
C LEU A 224 -1.41 13.97 14.00
N PRO A 225 -1.18 14.41 15.28
CA PRO A 225 -2.21 14.32 16.31
C PRO A 225 -3.43 15.20 16.00
N GLU A 226 -3.24 16.37 15.39
CA GLU A 226 -4.33 17.28 15.02
C GLU A 226 -5.19 16.65 13.91
N VAL A 227 -4.56 16.15 12.84
CA VAL A 227 -5.25 15.50 11.71
C VAL A 227 -5.98 14.24 12.15
N ALA A 228 -5.32 13.38 12.92
CA ALA A 228 -5.96 12.18 13.48
C ALA A 228 -7.14 12.56 14.38
N GLY A 229 -6.96 13.52 15.28
CA GLY A 229 -8.02 14.02 16.15
C GLY A 229 -9.22 14.60 15.38
N ASP A 230 -8.98 15.27 14.25
CA ASP A 230 -10.06 15.78 13.39
C ASP A 230 -10.85 14.63 12.75
N LEU A 231 -10.16 13.63 12.19
CA LEU A 231 -10.80 12.45 11.61
C LEU A 231 -11.61 11.66 12.66
N LEU A 232 -11.08 11.49 13.87
CA LEU A 232 -11.81 10.85 14.97
C LEU A 232 -13.06 11.64 15.36
N ARG A 233 -13.00 12.98 15.43
CA ARG A 233 -14.18 13.84 15.69
C ARG A 233 -15.21 13.77 14.56
N ARG A 234 -14.81 13.56 13.33
CA ARG A 234 -15.69 13.35 12.17
C ARG A 234 -16.33 11.96 12.14
N GLY A 235 -15.91 11.04 13.03
CA GLY A 235 -16.53 9.74 13.21
C GLY A 235 -15.70 8.54 12.71
N ALA A 236 -14.43 8.74 12.34
CA ALA A 236 -13.53 7.62 12.11
C ALA A 236 -13.24 6.90 13.43
N ALA A 237 -13.05 5.58 13.39
CA ALA A 237 -12.52 4.82 14.51
C ALA A 237 -10.98 4.84 14.50
N ALA A 238 -10.33 4.76 15.67
CA ALA A 238 -8.92 4.41 15.73
C ALA A 238 -8.78 2.89 15.49
N ALA A 239 -7.86 2.50 14.61
CA ALA A 239 -7.53 1.10 14.35
C ALA A 239 -6.01 0.94 14.26
N GLY A 240 -5.49 -0.17 14.76
CA GLY A 240 -4.07 -0.46 14.73
C GLY A 240 -3.65 -1.37 13.59
N MET A 241 -2.35 -1.70 13.56
CA MET A 241 -1.76 -2.53 12.51
C MET A 241 -2.36 -3.94 12.43
N TRP A 242 -2.87 -4.51 13.53
CA TRP A 242 -3.53 -5.82 13.45
C TRP A 242 -4.82 -5.78 12.64
N ALA A 243 -5.58 -4.68 12.73
CA ALA A 243 -6.75 -4.49 11.88
C ALA A 243 -6.35 -4.26 10.42
N PHE A 244 -5.36 -3.40 10.18
CA PHE A 244 -4.82 -3.15 8.83
C PHE A 244 -4.33 -4.44 8.15
N GLU A 245 -3.51 -5.24 8.85
CA GLU A 245 -2.95 -6.48 8.32
C GLU A 245 -4.04 -7.52 8.03
N ALA A 246 -5.03 -7.69 8.92
CA ALA A 246 -6.13 -8.60 8.67
C ALA A 246 -6.93 -8.22 7.39
N LEU A 247 -7.26 -6.94 7.24
CA LEU A 247 -8.00 -6.44 6.07
C LEU A 247 -7.16 -6.51 4.79
N ARG A 248 -5.87 -6.19 4.86
CA ARG A 248 -4.93 -6.29 3.74
C ARG A 248 -4.79 -7.74 3.25
N ILE A 249 -4.60 -8.67 4.19
CA ILE A 249 -4.49 -10.12 3.87
C ILE A 249 -5.80 -10.61 3.26
N ALA A 250 -6.95 -10.25 3.83
CA ALA A 250 -8.27 -10.60 3.27
C ALA A 250 -8.45 -10.05 1.85
N ALA A 251 -7.92 -8.86 1.58
CA ALA A 251 -7.87 -8.26 0.23
C ALA A 251 -6.77 -8.87 -0.67
N ARG A 252 -5.98 -9.81 -0.20
CA ARG A 252 -4.91 -10.51 -0.94
C ARG A 252 -3.80 -9.58 -1.44
N VAL A 253 -3.54 -8.48 -0.72
CA VAL A 253 -2.51 -7.49 -1.08
C VAL A 253 -1.19 -7.83 -0.38
N PRO A 254 -0.12 -8.18 -1.10
CA PRO A 254 1.17 -8.52 -0.50
C PRO A 254 1.95 -7.29 -0.04
N ARG A 255 2.78 -7.46 0.99
CA ARG A 255 3.78 -6.49 1.46
C ARG A 255 5.19 -6.94 1.09
N LEU A 256 5.99 -5.99 0.62
CA LEU A 256 7.42 -6.22 0.35
C LEU A 256 8.15 -6.58 1.65
N GLY A 257 8.96 -7.65 1.60
CA GLY A 257 9.72 -8.13 2.75
C GLY A 257 8.95 -9.04 3.70
N LEU A 258 7.61 -9.03 3.69
CA LEU A 258 6.79 -9.98 4.44
C LEU A 258 6.27 -11.12 3.55
N ASP A 259 5.58 -10.78 2.45
CA ASP A 259 5.02 -11.76 1.53
C ASP A 259 5.94 -12.04 0.34
N THR A 260 7.16 -11.48 0.37
CA THR A 260 8.17 -11.58 -0.68
C THR A 260 9.55 -11.85 -0.08
N ASP A 261 10.44 -12.35 -0.92
CA ASP A 261 11.87 -12.47 -0.63
C ASP A 261 12.73 -11.75 -1.69
N HIS A 262 14.05 -11.77 -1.52
CA HIS A 262 15.03 -11.16 -2.44
C HIS A 262 15.02 -11.74 -3.87
N ARG A 263 14.29 -12.82 -4.12
CA ARG A 263 14.18 -13.48 -5.43
C ARG A 263 12.81 -13.28 -6.08
N THR A 264 11.91 -12.58 -5.40
CA THR A 264 10.53 -12.40 -5.87
C THR A 264 10.49 -11.53 -7.13
N ILE A 265 9.76 -12.00 -8.14
CA ILE A 265 9.44 -11.24 -9.36
C ILE A 265 7.98 -10.76 -9.31
N PRO A 266 7.62 -9.67 -10.02
CA PRO A 266 6.28 -9.06 -9.94
C PRO A 266 5.12 -10.03 -10.20
N HIS A 267 5.30 -11.00 -11.10
CA HIS A 267 4.27 -11.98 -11.45
C HIS A 267 3.91 -12.93 -10.31
N GLU A 268 4.86 -13.24 -9.42
CA GLU A 268 4.64 -14.20 -8.33
C GLU A 268 3.62 -13.73 -7.32
N VAL A 269 3.45 -12.41 -7.18
CA VAL A 269 2.63 -11.77 -6.14
C VAL A 269 1.55 -10.84 -6.70
N GLY A 270 1.28 -10.90 -8.01
CA GLY A 270 0.22 -10.12 -8.65
C GLY A 270 0.53 -8.64 -8.89
N TRP A 271 1.73 -8.15 -8.59
CA TRP A 271 2.12 -6.75 -8.85
C TRP A 271 2.23 -6.39 -10.33
N ILE A 272 2.17 -7.39 -11.20
CA ILE A 272 2.15 -7.16 -12.65
C ILE A 272 0.92 -6.35 -13.10
N GLU A 273 -0.19 -6.44 -12.36
CA GLU A 273 -1.43 -5.75 -12.69
C GLU A 273 -1.51 -4.35 -12.06
N THR A 274 -0.87 -4.14 -10.90
CA THR A 274 -1.02 -2.91 -10.11
C THR A 274 0.17 -1.96 -10.23
N ALA A 275 1.38 -2.49 -10.37
CA ALA A 275 2.61 -1.72 -10.29
C ALA A 275 3.47 -1.78 -11.56
N VAL A 276 3.03 -2.46 -12.63
CA VAL A 276 3.81 -2.61 -13.88
C VAL A 276 2.98 -2.19 -15.08
N HIS A 277 3.53 -1.28 -15.89
CA HIS A 277 2.96 -0.91 -17.18
C HIS A 277 3.68 -1.64 -18.29
N LEU A 278 3.06 -2.68 -18.87
CA LEU A 278 3.69 -3.60 -19.84
C LEU A 278 4.07 -2.95 -21.16
N ASN A 279 3.43 -1.86 -21.55
CA ASN A 279 3.62 -1.17 -22.86
C ASN A 279 4.40 0.16 -22.71
N LYS A 280 5.21 0.32 -21.68
CA LYS A 280 6.07 1.49 -21.54
C LYS A 280 7.48 1.25 -22.11
N GLY A 281 8.29 2.32 -22.19
CA GLY A 281 9.69 2.26 -22.58
C GLY A 281 10.56 1.41 -21.65
N CYS A 282 11.85 1.31 -21.96
CA CYS A 282 12.80 0.47 -21.23
C CYS A 282 12.94 0.87 -19.77
N TYR A 283 13.05 -0.12 -18.89
CA TYR A 283 13.40 0.01 -17.49
C TYR A 283 14.23 -1.20 -17.03
N ARG A 284 14.93 -1.05 -15.92
CA ARG A 284 15.79 -2.10 -15.35
C ARG A 284 14.99 -3.36 -15.04
N GLY A 285 15.45 -4.53 -15.50
CA GLY A 285 14.79 -5.83 -15.28
C GLY A 285 13.62 -6.15 -16.22
N GLN A 286 13.28 -5.26 -17.18
CA GLN A 286 12.17 -5.45 -18.12
C GLN A 286 12.24 -6.75 -18.92
N GLU A 287 13.43 -7.21 -19.29
CA GLU A 287 13.59 -8.43 -20.09
C GLU A 287 12.98 -9.66 -19.39
N THR A 288 13.24 -9.79 -18.06
CA THR A 288 12.66 -10.88 -17.27
C THR A 288 11.15 -10.76 -17.20
N VAL A 289 10.63 -9.55 -16.94
CA VAL A 289 9.18 -9.28 -16.91
C VAL A 289 8.53 -9.66 -18.23
N ALA A 290 9.07 -9.18 -19.35
CA ALA A 290 8.55 -9.46 -20.68
C ALA A 290 8.62 -10.95 -21.03
N ARG A 291 9.73 -11.64 -20.68
CA ARG A 291 9.90 -13.08 -20.94
C ARG A 291 8.88 -13.91 -20.15
N VAL A 292 8.70 -13.63 -18.85
CA VAL A 292 7.72 -14.37 -18.05
C VAL A 292 6.31 -14.07 -18.53
N HIS A 293 6.00 -12.80 -18.84
CA HIS A 293 4.68 -12.39 -19.29
C HIS A 293 4.27 -13.01 -20.63
N ASN A 294 5.20 -13.09 -21.60
CA ASN A 294 4.90 -13.51 -22.96
C ASN A 294 5.13 -14.99 -23.23
N LEU A 295 6.15 -15.60 -22.60
CA LEU A 295 6.67 -16.92 -22.98
C LEU A 295 6.78 -17.90 -21.83
N GLY A 296 6.67 -17.45 -20.58
CA GLY A 296 6.95 -18.28 -19.42
C GLY A 296 5.87 -18.22 -18.36
N HIS A 297 6.20 -18.81 -17.24
CA HIS A 297 5.39 -18.77 -16.02
C HIS A 297 6.28 -18.44 -14.83
N PRO A 298 5.78 -17.72 -13.80
CA PRO A 298 6.54 -17.49 -12.60
C PRO A 298 6.82 -18.84 -11.89
N PRO A 299 8.01 -18.99 -11.27
CA PRO A 299 8.38 -20.24 -10.60
C PRO A 299 7.57 -20.50 -9.32
N ARG A 300 7.04 -19.46 -8.72
CA ARG A 300 6.21 -19.50 -7.50
C ARG A 300 4.94 -18.69 -7.73
N ARG A 301 3.99 -18.83 -6.82
CA ARG A 301 2.73 -18.08 -6.83
C ARG A 301 2.27 -17.76 -5.42
N LEU A 302 1.69 -16.57 -5.25
CA LEU A 302 1.01 -16.17 -4.03
C LEU A 302 -0.30 -16.95 -3.88
N VAL A 303 -0.54 -17.45 -2.68
CA VAL A 303 -1.80 -18.09 -2.27
C VAL A 303 -2.33 -17.42 -1.01
N PHE A 304 -3.64 -17.39 -0.89
CA PHE A 304 -4.32 -17.05 0.34
C PHE A 304 -4.59 -18.33 1.13
N LEU A 305 -4.42 -18.28 2.44
CA LEU A 305 -4.57 -19.42 3.34
C LEU A 305 -5.74 -19.20 4.30
N HIS A 306 -6.64 -20.18 4.37
CA HIS A 306 -7.58 -20.38 5.47
C HIS A 306 -6.91 -21.30 6.47
N LEU A 307 -6.48 -20.77 7.59
CA LEU A 307 -5.74 -21.50 8.62
C LEU A 307 -6.70 -22.20 9.57
N ASP A 308 -6.31 -23.37 10.07
CA ASP A 308 -7.08 -24.10 11.09
C ASP A 308 -7.08 -23.33 12.42
N GLY A 309 -8.25 -22.81 12.79
CA GLY A 309 -8.45 -22.07 14.03
C GLY A 309 -8.31 -22.91 15.31
N SER A 310 -8.38 -24.25 15.21
CA SER A 310 -8.25 -25.13 16.36
C SER A 310 -6.82 -25.16 16.93
N ALA A 311 -5.83 -24.78 16.11
CA ALA A 311 -4.42 -24.72 16.53
C ALA A 311 -4.13 -23.58 17.53
N ASP A 312 -5.04 -22.62 17.70
CA ASP A 312 -4.93 -21.40 18.55
C ASP A 312 -3.63 -20.61 18.40
N ARG A 313 -2.95 -20.78 17.29
CA ARG A 313 -1.73 -20.05 16.92
C ARG A 313 -1.75 -19.67 15.45
N LEU A 314 -1.03 -18.63 15.09
CA LEU A 314 -0.74 -18.27 13.72
C LEU A 314 0.66 -18.76 13.36
N PRO A 315 0.91 -19.15 12.09
CA PRO A 315 2.26 -19.36 11.62
C PRO A 315 3.05 -18.04 11.65
N ALA A 316 4.33 -18.12 11.93
CA ALA A 316 5.21 -16.96 11.89
C ALA A 316 5.64 -16.65 10.45
N HIS A 317 6.07 -15.39 10.23
CA HIS A 317 6.70 -15.01 8.97
C HIS A 317 7.95 -15.88 8.73
N GLY A 318 8.08 -16.38 7.50
CA GLY A 318 9.19 -17.24 7.08
C GLY A 318 9.02 -18.72 7.44
N ASP A 319 8.02 -19.10 8.22
CA ASP A 319 7.76 -20.51 8.51
C ASP A 319 7.58 -21.32 7.20
N PRO A 320 8.09 -22.56 7.14
CA PRO A 320 7.94 -23.39 5.96
C PRO A 320 6.47 -23.70 5.66
N VAL A 321 6.13 -23.70 4.40
CA VAL A 321 4.89 -24.27 3.89
C VAL A 321 5.20 -25.61 3.26
N GLU A 322 4.49 -26.65 3.69
CA GLU A 322 4.65 -28.04 3.29
C GLU A 322 3.33 -28.59 2.75
N LEU A 323 3.39 -29.67 1.96
CA LEU A 323 2.19 -30.44 1.61
C LEU A 323 1.74 -31.29 2.81
N ALA A 324 0.46 -31.25 3.14
CA ALA A 324 -0.09 -32.21 4.09
C ALA A 324 -0.01 -33.61 3.46
N GLY A 325 0.79 -34.49 4.05
CA GLY A 325 0.90 -35.88 3.62
C GLY A 325 -0.12 -36.76 4.32
N ASP A 326 -0.31 -38.01 3.79
CA ASP A 326 -1.18 -39.00 4.38
C ASP A 326 -0.66 -39.56 5.73
N ASP A 327 0.64 -39.39 6.01
CA ASP A 327 1.26 -39.75 7.28
C ASP A 327 1.51 -38.54 8.16
N PRO A 328 0.76 -38.36 9.26
CA PRO A 328 0.95 -37.25 10.19
C PRO A 328 2.30 -37.25 10.90
N GLY A 329 3.02 -38.35 10.91
CA GLY A 329 4.32 -38.53 11.58
C GLY A 329 5.55 -38.28 10.70
N ASP A 330 5.39 -37.94 9.43
CA ASP A 330 6.53 -37.68 8.55
C ASP A 330 7.15 -36.31 8.87
N GLU A 331 8.23 -36.32 9.67
CA GLU A 331 9.00 -35.13 10.04
C GLU A 331 9.92 -34.59 8.91
N HIS A 332 9.99 -35.27 7.76
CA HIS A 332 10.91 -34.94 6.67
C HIS A 332 10.23 -34.34 5.44
N ARG A 333 9.11 -33.63 5.62
CA ARG A 333 8.41 -32.99 4.51
C ARG A 333 9.26 -31.88 3.90
N ALA A 334 9.37 -31.90 2.59
CA ALA A 334 10.10 -30.86 1.87
C ALA A 334 9.26 -29.57 1.78
N ALA A 335 9.83 -28.45 2.19
CA ALA A 335 9.20 -27.16 2.05
C ALA A 335 8.89 -26.87 0.57
N VAL A 336 7.64 -26.51 0.30
CA VAL A 336 7.15 -26.09 -1.02
C VAL A 336 6.99 -24.59 -1.13
N GLY A 337 7.18 -23.86 -0.03
CA GLY A 337 7.06 -22.41 0.05
C GLY A 337 7.37 -21.90 1.45
N PHE A 338 7.00 -20.65 1.69
CA PHE A 338 7.10 -20.01 3.02
C PHE A 338 5.84 -19.19 3.32
N THR A 339 5.53 -19.05 4.59
CA THR A 339 4.46 -18.20 5.11
C THR A 339 4.94 -16.75 5.07
N GLY A 340 4.17 -15.90 4.43
CA GLY A 340 4.36 -14.46 4.47
C GLY A 340 3.73 -13.85 5.72
N SER A 341 2.56 -13.27 5.55
CA SER A 341 1.78 -12.65 6.62
C SER A 341 0.67 -13.58 7.11
N ALA A 342 0.33 -13.48 8.40
CA ALA A 342 -0.82 -14.14 8.99
C ALA A 342 -1.53 -13.22 9.99
N ALA A 343 -2.87 -13.28 10.05
CA ALA A 343 -3.67 -12.47 10.96
C ALA A 343 -4.96 -13.19 11.35
N ARG A 344 -5.64 -12.68 12.38
CA ARG A 344 -7.01 -13.08 12.75
C ARG A 344 -7.99 -12.06 12.16
N HIS A 345 -8.77 -12.49 11.18
CA HIS A 345 -9.84 -11.68 10.60
C HIS A 345 -11.14 -11.89 11.36
N TYR A 346 -11.93 -10.84 11.53
CA TYR A 346 -13.12 -10.87 12.38
C TYR A 346 -14.26 -11.76 11.84
N GLU A 347 -14.30 -12.05 10.52
CA GLU A 347 -15.27 -12.96 9.90
C GLU A 347 -14.61 -14.24 9.40
N LEU A 348 -13.43 -14.15 8.75
CA LEU A 348 -12.76 -15.28 8.11
C LEU A 348 -11.96 -16.14 9.11
N GLY A 349 -11.83 -15.69 10.36
CA GLY A 349 -10.98 -16.35 11.33
C GLY A 349 -9.48 -16.18 11.02
N PRO A 350 -8.64 -17.18 11.33
CA PRO A 350 -7.22 -17.13 11.03
C PRO A 350 -6.98 -17.26 9.51
N ILE A 351 -6.27 -16.28 8.96
CA ILE A 351 -5.94 -16.20 7.53
C ILE A 351 -4.46 -15.90 7.33
N GLY A 352 -3.95 -16.14 6.13
CA GLY A 352 -2.58 -15.79 5.78
C GLY A 352 -2.33 -15.66 4.28
N LEU A 353 -1.15 -15.16 3.93
CA LEU A 353 -0.58 -15.22 2.60
C LEU A 353 0.68 -16.08 2.62
N ALA A 354 0.89 -16.85 1.57
CA ALA A 354 2.10 -17.65 1.41
C ALA A 354 2.57 -17.64 -0.04
N LEU A 355 3.88 -17.73 -0.22
CA LEU A 355 4.50 -17.88 -1.53
C LEU A 355 4.92 -19.33 -1.71
N VAL A 356 4.24 -20.05 -2.62
CA VAL A 356 4.46 -21.47 -2.85
C VAL A 356 5.01 -21.74 -4.25
N LYS A 357 5.69 -22.88 -4.45
CA LYS A 357 6.10 -23.35 -5.79
C LYS A 357 4.90 -23.44 -6.72
N ARG A 358 5.03 -23.01 -7.96
CA ARG A 358 3.97 -23.07 -8.97
C ARG A 358 3.37 -24.48 -9.14
N THR A 359 4.19 -25.51 -8.97
CA THR A 359 3.81 -26.93 -9.16
C THR A 359 2.96 -27.50 -8.03
N VAL A 360 2.75 -26.76 -6.94
CA VAL A 360 1.85 -27.18 -5.86
C VAL A 360 0.43 -27.27 -6.40
N PRO A 361 -0.27 -28.43 -6.28
CA PRO A 361 -1.67 -28.54 -6.73
C PRO A 361 -2.56 -27.51 -6.02
N VAL A 362 -3.51 -26.94 -6.75
CA VAL A 362 -4.35 -25.83 -6.22
C VAL A 362 -5.35 -26.30 -5.17
N ASP A 363 -5.64 -27.58 -5.13
CA ASP A 363 -6.55 -28.24 -4.18
C ASP A 363 -5.81 -28.95 -3.02
N ALA A 364 -4.47 -28.89 -3.00
CA ALA A 364 -3.69 -29.50 -1.95
C ALA A 364 -3.90 -28.80 -0.61
N THR A 365 -4.10 -29.58 0.45
CA THR A 365 -4.00 -29.10 1.83
C THR A 365 -2.55 -28.82 2.17
N LEU A 366 -2.28 -27.71 2.81
CA LEU A 366 -0.96 -27.24 3.20
C LEU A 366 -0.78 -27.29 4.71
N LEU A 367 0.46 -27.31 5.15
CA LEU A 367 0.88 -27.04 6.53
C LEU A 367 1.75 -25.79 6.52
N ALA A 368 1.27 -24.71 7.11
CA ALA A 368 2.01 -23.46 7.27
C ALA A 368 2.55 -23.37 8.69
N GLY A 369 3.87 -23.54 8.87
CA GLY A 369 4.48 -23.65 10.19
C GLY A 369 3.83 -24.74 11.06
N GLY A 370 3.38 -25.84 10.45
CA GLY A 370 2.68 -26.92 11.12
C GLY A 370 1.18 -26.67 11.42
N VAL A 371 0.61 -25.54 10.98
CA VAL A 371 -0.84 -25.26 11.05
C VAL A 371 -1.46 -25.69 9.73
N ALA A 372 -2.49 -26.52 9.79
CA ALA A 372 -3.23 -26.97 8.60
C ALA A 372 -3.90 -25.76 7.91
N ALA A 373 -3.87 -25.75 6.58
CA ALA A 373 -4.39 -24.64 5.80
C ALA A 373 -5.02 -25.14 4.49
N ALA A 374 -6.21 -24.66 4.17
CA ALA A 374 -6.76 -24.69 2.83
C ALA A 374 -6.26 -23.47 2.05
N GLN A 375 -5.91 -23.65 0.78
CA GLN A 375 -5.43 -22.55 -0.06
C GLN A 375 -6.49 -22.07 -1.05
N GLU A 376 -6.49 -20.76 -1.30
CA GLU A 376 -7.13 -20.14 -2.46
C GLU A 376 -6.06 -19.56 -3.40
N VAL A 377 -6.33 -19.62 -4.69
CA VAL A 377 -5.44 -19.08 -5.72
C VAL A 377 -5.53 -17.54 -5.74
N VAL A 378 -4.42 -16.85 -5.44
CA VAL A 378 -4.27 -15.42 -5.67
C VAL A 378 -3.63 -15.20 -7.03
N VAL A 379 -2.48 -15.84 -7.28
CA VAL A 379 -1.83 -15.85 -8.59
C VAL A 379 -2.04 -17.23 -9.21
N PRO A 380 -2.67 -17.31 -10.40
CA PRO A 380 -2.91 -18.58 -11.08
C PRO A 380 -1.60 -19.31 -11.45
N PRO A 381 -1.57 -20.64 -11.43
CA PRO A 381 -0.38 -21.41 -11.81
C PRO A 381 0.00 -21.25 -13.29
N ASP A 382 -0.94 -20.83 -14.12
CA ASP A 382 -0.78 -20.52 -15.54
C ASP A 382 -0.59 -19.02 -15.83
N ALA A 383 -0.37 -18.19 -14.80
CA ALA A 383 -0.04 -16.78 -14.96
C ALA A 383 1.18 -16.59 -15.89
N GLY A 384 1.13 -15.61 -16.78
CA GLY A 384 2.11 -15.44 -17.87
C GLY A 384 1.77 -16.24 -19.13
N GLY A 385 2.73 -16.40 -20.03
CA GLY A 385 2.58 -17.26 -21.23
C GLY A 385 1.51 -16.87 -22.24
N GLY A 386 1.00 -15.63 -22.24
CA GLY A 386 0.01 -15.12 -23.19
C GLY A 386 -1.41 -15.69 -23.04
N VAL A 387 -1.67 -16.58 -22.08
CA VAL A 387 -2.96 -17.26 -21.88
C VAL A 387 -4.06 -16.28 -21.45
N GLN A 388 -3.72 -15.22 -20.73
CA GLN A 388 -4.71 -14.24 -20.23
C GLN A 388 -5.47 -13.50 -21.35
N VAL A 389 -4.85 -13.28 -22.52
CA VAL A 389 -5.50 -12.59 -23.65
C VAL A 389 -6.65 -13.41 -24.24
N THR A 390 -6.58 -14.74 -24.16
CA THR A 390 -7.58 -15.64 -24.74
C THR A 390 -8.82 -15.76 -23.84
N LEU A 391 -8.66 -15.71 -22.52
CA LEU A 391 -9.77 -15.81 -21.56
C LEU A 391 -10.62 -14.52 -21.51
N ARG A 392 -9.99 -13.33 -21.61
CA ARG A 392 -10.74 -12.05 -21.66
C ARG A 392 -11.57 -11.88 -22.93
N ARG A 393 -11.16 -12.45 -24.09
CA ARG A 393 -11.94 -12.41 -25.33
C ARG A 393 -13.19 -13.30 -25.32
N ARG A 394 -13.25 -14.33 -24.46
CA ARG A 394 -14.43 -15.20 -24.35
C ARG A 394 -15.52 -14.72 -23.40
N GLN A 395 -15.25 -13.69 -22.57
CA GLN A 395 -16.25 -13.15 -21.65
C GLN A 395 -17.02 -11.95 -22.21
N PHE A 396 -16.74 -11.51 -23.46
CA PHE A 396 -17.39 -10.37 -24.09
C PHE A 396 -18.01 -10.72 -25.48
N LEU A 397 -18.40 -11.96 -25.69
CA LEU A 397 -19.31 -12.41 -26.74
C LEU A 397 -20.43 -13.23 -26.05
#